data_af99f94b904b570e177a88fccd0befb6
#
_entry.id   af99f94b904b570e177a88fccd0befb6
#
_cell.length_a   1.000
_cell.length_b   1.000
_cell.length_c   1.000
_cell.angle_alpha   90.00
_cell.angle_beta   90.00
_cell.angle_gamma   90.00
#
_symmetry.space_group_name_H-M   'P 1'
#
loop_
_entity.id
_entity.type
_entity.pdbx_description
1 polymer ?
#
loop_
_entity_poly.entity_id
_entity_poly.type
_entity_poly.pdbx_seq_one_letter_code
_entity_poly.pdbx_strand_id
1 'polypeptide(L)'
;SKMKNYIDVIVPRGGRSLVQKVQTLSNVHVIGHLEGICHVYVDKKADLNKAIKVVNNSKMRRTSICGAAETLLIHESILKTKGIKIINSLQNLGCEIIADQKVNRVFKNKLKAAKLKDWSTEYLDKKISVRAVKNVDEAINHILNFGTMHTDCIITEDAKTAQNFKDSVNSSIVMHNASTQFADGGEFGFGGEIGISTNKLPPRGPVGINQLTSYKYIVVGKGTVRS
;
A
#
# COMPACT_ATOMS: atom_id res chain seq x y z
N SER A 1 1.12 9.08 -32.16
CA SER A 1 -0.11 8.43 -32.59
C SER A 1 -1.27 9.43 -32.52
N LYS A 2 -2.24 9.36 -33.44
CA LYS A 2 -3.40 10.26 -33.53
C LYS A 2 -4.42 10.05 -32.39
N MET A 3 -4.21 9.07 -31.53
CA MET A 3 -5.15 8.69 -30.45
C MET A 3 -5.36 9.79 -29.42
N LYS A 4 -4.36 10.62 -29.13
CA LYS A 4 -4.49 11.77 -28.23
C LYS A 4 -5.58 12.79 -28.58
N ASN A 5 -6.07 12.76 -29.81
CA ASN A 5 -7.18 13.62 -30.26
C ASN A 5 -8.56 13.07 -29.92
N TYR A 6 -8.62 11.82 -29.45
CA TYR A 6 -9.87 11.08 -29.22
C TYR A 6 -9.94 10.43 -27.84
N ILE A 7 -8.79 10.30 -27.15
CA ILE A 7 -8.68 9.63 -25.85
C ILE A 7 -7.91 10.58 -24.90
N ASP A 8 -8.54 10.95 -23.80
CA ASP A 8 -7.96 11.82 -22.78
C ASP A 8 -7.16 11.03 -21.74
N VAL A 9 -7.63 9.82 -21.40
CA VAL A 9 -7.06 8.98 -20.33
C VAL A 9 -7.07 7.51 -20.75
N ILE A 10 -6.02 6.78 -20.38
CA ILE A 10 -5.93 5.33 -20.50
C ILE A 10 -5.83 4.73 -19.09
N VAL A 11 -6.69 3.76 -18.81
CA VAL A 11 -6.63 2.94 -17.58
C VAL A 11 -6.28 1.50 -18.00
N PRO A 12 -5.00 1.11 -17.96
CA PRO A 12 -4.60 -0.23 -18.40
C PRO A 12 -5.08 -1.29 -17.41
N ARG A 13 -5.57 -2.40 -17.95
CA ARG A 13 -5.93 -3.60 -17.21
C ARG A 13 -5.17 -4.79 -17.78
N GLY A 14 -4.46 -5.53 -16.94
CA GLY A 14 -3.70 -6.71 -17.35
C GLY A 14 -2.44 -6.93 -16.52
N GLY A 15 -1.59 -7.83 -16.97
CA GLY A 15 -0.34 -8.14 -16.29
C GLY A 15 0.70 -7.01 -16.40
N ARG A 16 1.69 -7.06 -15.51
CA ARG A 16 2.77 -6.06 -15.37
C ARG A 16 3.37 -5.61 -16.71
N SER A 17 3.69 -6.55 -17.61
CA SER A 17 4.32 -6.24 -18.91
C SER A 17 3.45 -5.36 -19.80
N LEU A 18 2.13 -5.58 -19.80
CA LEU A 18 1.19 -4.75 -20.56
C LEU A 18 1.10 -3.35 -19.95
N VAL A 19 0.88 -3.28 -18.64
CA VAL A 19 0.77 -1.98 -17.93
C VAL A 19 2.03 -1.15 -18.13
N GLN A 20 3.21 -1.76 -17.97
CA GLN A 20 4.49 -1.10 -18.20
C GLN A 20 4.64 -0.58 -19.62
N LYS A 21 4.29 -1.37 -20.63
CA LYS A 21 4.32 -0.93 -22.03
C LYS A 21 3.42 0.27 -22.26
N VAL A 22 2.19 0.22 -21.73
CA VAL A 22 1.24 1.34 -21.86
C VAL A 22 1.78 2.60 -21.19
N GLN A 23 2.31 2.50 -19.97
CA GLN A 23 2.90 3.64 -19.26
C GLN A 23 4.10 4.23 -19.98
N THR A 24 4.94 3.40 -20.60
CA THR A 24 6.17 3.85 -21.27
C THR A 24 5.92 4.44 -22.67
N LEU A 25 4.97 3.86 -23.41
CA LEU A 25 4.77 4.16 -24.83
C LEU A 25 3.60 5.11 -25.09
N SER A 26 2.75 5.36 -24.10
CA SER A 26 1.57 6.20 -24.28
C SER A 26 1.94 7.68 -24.33
N ASN A 27 1.39 8.40 -25.30
CA ASN A 27 1.36 9.87 -25.33
C ASN A 27 0.04 10.44 -24.77
N VAL A 28 -0.80 9.57 -24.20
CA VAL A 28 -2.04 9.90 -23.50
C VAL A 28 -1.81 9.65 -22.00
N HIS A 29 -2.43 10.45 -21.15
CA HIS A 29 -2.31 10.29 -19.70
C HIS A 29 -2.74 8.88 -19.27
N VAL A 30 -1.88 8.20 -18.50
CA VAL A 30 -2.13 6.85 -18.02
C VAL A 30 -2.37 6.88 -16.52
N ILE A 31 -3.53 6.39 -16.09
CA ILE A 31 -3.92 6.27 -14.69
C ILE A 31 -3.80 4.81 -14.27
N GLY A 32 -3.09 4.53 -13.19
CA GLY A 32 -2.95 3.19 -12.64
C GLY A 32 -1.67 3.01 -11.83
N HIS A 33 -1.44 1.77 -11.47
CA HIS A 33 -0.21 1.33 -10.80
C HIS A 33 0.37 0.11 -11.53
N LEU A 34 1.65 -0.13 -11.35
CA LEU A 34 2.33 -1.28 -11.93
C LEU A 34 2.25 -2.50 -11.03
N GLU A 35 2.47 -2.29 -9.74
CA GLU A 35 2.47 -3.29 -8.67
C GLU A 35 1.96 -2.67 -7.36
N GLY A 36 1.35 -3.49 -6.49
CA GLY A 36 0.86 -3.11 -5.16
C GLY A 36 1.68 -3.76 -4.05
N ILE A 37 2.92 -3.28 -3.78
CA ILE A 37 3.72 -3.76 -2.65
C ILE A 37 3.33 -2.96 -1.42
N CYS A 38 2.28 -3.42 -0.74
CA CYS A 38 1.75 -2.78 0.47
C CYS A 38 2.43 -3.29 1.73
N HIS A 39 2.62 -2.40 2.72
CA HIS A 39 3.25 -2.73 4.00
C HIS A 39 2.30 -2.51 5.17
N VAL A 40 2.47 -3.35 6.20
CA VAL A 40 1.91 -3.10 7.52
C VAL A 40 3.05 -3.05 8.52
N TYR A 41 3.21 -1.93 9.21
CA TYR A 41 4.16 -1.78 10.30
C TYR A 41 3.44 -1.90 11.65
N VAL A 42 3.89 -2.83 12.49
CA VAL A 42 3.41 -3.02 13.87
C VAL A 42 4.40 -2.41 14.84
N ASP A 43 4.04 -1.28 15.42
CA ASP A 43 4.85 -0.54 16.39
C ASP A 43 4.85 -1.22 17.77
N LYS A 44 5.85 -0.86 18.62
CA LYS A 44 5.96 -1.35 20.00
C LYS A 44 4.72 -1.06 20.85
N LYS A 45 4.03 0.05 20.60
CA LYS A 45 2.80 0.45 21.30
C LYS A 45 1.52 -0.02 20.61
N ALA A 46 1.61 -0.98 19.67
CA ALA A 46 0.42 -1.56 19.07
C ALA A 46 -0.40 -2.38 20.08
N ASP A 47 -1.73 -2.28 20.01
CA ASP A 47 -2.62 -3.24 20.64
C ASP A 47 -2.56 -4.59 19.92
N LEU A 48 -2.43 -5.70 20.65
CA LEU A 48 -2.25 -7.03 20.06
C LEU A 48 -3.46 -7.50 19.26
N ASN A 49 -4.66 -7.32 19.80
CA ASN A 49 -5.87 -7.84 19.16
C ASN A 49 -6.18 -7.04 17.89
N LYS A 50 -5.99 -5.72 17.96
CA LYS A 50 -6.08 -4.84 16.79
C LYS A 50 -5.04 -5.21 15.74
N ALA A 51 -3.79 -5.47 16.14
CA ALA A 51 -2.72 -5.88 15.23
C ALA A 51 -3.02 -7.20 14.52
N ILE A 52 -3.46 -8.22 15.25
CA ILE A 52 -3.86 -9.52 14.67
C ILE A 52 -5.01 -9.32 13.67
N LYS A 53 -6.06 -8.57 14.05
CA LYS A 53 -7.22 -8.32 13.20
C LYS A 53 -6.82 -7.61 11.90
N VAL A 54 -6.06 -6.52 12.01
CA VAL A 54 -5.65 -5.69 10.87
C VAL A 54 -4.68 -6.44 9.96
N VAL A 55 -3.64 -7.09 10.51
CA VAL A 55 -2.64 -7.83 9.72
C VAL A 55 -3.29 -9.00 8.97
N ASN A 56 -4.10 -9.80 9.66
CA ASN A 56 -4.79 -10.93 9.03
C ASN A 56 -5.73 -10.46 7.92
N ASN A 57 -6.51 -9.41 8.13
CA ASN A 57 -7.38 -8.85 7.11
C ASN A 57 -6.58 -8.27 5.95
N SER A 58 -5.50 -7.52 6.22
CA SER A 58 -4.65 -6.92 5.19
C SER A 58 -4.03 -7.95 4.25
N LYS A 59 -3.70 -9.15 4.74
CA LYS A 59 -3.12 -10.19 3.89
C LYS A 59 -4.12 -11.23 3.42
N MET A 60 -4.97 -11.74 4.31
CA MET A 60 -5.68 -12.99 4.07
C MET A 60 -7.15 -12.84 3.65
N ARG A 61 -7.76 -11.64 3.74
CA ARG A 61 -9.13 -11.42 3.25
C ARG A 61 -9.24 -11.73 1.76
N ARG A 62 -8.31 -11.22 0.95
CA ARG A 62 -8.18 -11.50 -0.47
C ARG A 62 -6.73 -11.27 -0.91
N THR A 63 -6.05 -12.34 -1.25
CA THR A 63 -4.59 -12.29 -1.53
C THR A 63 -4.25 -11.74 -2.91
N SER A 64 -5.17 -11.84 -3.88
CA SER A 64 -4.94 -11.51 -5.29
C SER A 64 -5.32 -10.09 -5.68
N ILE A 65 -5.32 -9.15 -4.73
CA ILE A 65 -5.59 -7.73 -5.00
C ILE A 65 -4.40 -6.86 -4.61
N CYS A 66 -4.23 -5.75 -5.30
CA CYS A 66 -3.11 -4.82 -5.09
C CYS A 66 -3.05 -4.19 -3.68
N GLY A 67 -4.17 -4.14 -2.96
CA GLY A 67 -4.23 -3.69 -1.57
C GLY A 67 -3.84 -4.76 -0.54
N ALA A 68 -3.52 -6.00 -0.96
CA ALA A 68 -3.03 -7.03 -0.05
C ALA A 68 -1.64 -6.67 0.48
N ALA A 69 -1.41 -6.86 1.79
CA ALA A 69 -0.09 -6.63 2.36
C ALA A 69 0.90 -7.68 1.85
N GLU A 70 2.05 -7.23 1.35
CA GLU A 70 3.12 -8.10 0.88
C GLU A 70 4.31 -8.13 1.84
N THR A 71 4.41 -7.10 2.70
CA THR A 71 5.45 -7.04 3.74
C THR A 71 4.86 -6.63 5.08
N LEU A 72 5.19 -7.39 6.12
CA LEU A 72 4.92 -7.10 7.53
C LEU A 72 6.21 -6.67 8.21
N LEU A 73 6.24 -5.45 8.73
CA LEU A 73 7.32 -4.90 9.53
C LEU A 73 6.91 -4.95 11.01
N ILE A 74 7.76 -5.48 11.87
CA ILE A 74 7.47 -5.59 13.32
C ILE A 74 8.58 -4.93 14.10
N HIS A 75 8.21 -4.07 15.04
CA HIS A 75 9.18 -3.49 15.97
C HIS A 75 9.90 -4.59 16.77
N GLU A 76 11.23 -4.60 16.75
CA GLU A 76 12.04 -5.69 17.31
C GLU A 76 11.79 -5.95 18.81
N SER A 77 11.46 -4.91 19.60
CA SER A 77 11.21 -5.06 21.03
C SER A 77 9.99 -5.91 21.37
N ILE A 78 9.02 -6.01 20.45
CA ILE A 78 7.80 -6.82 20.65
C ILE A 78 7.83 -8.14 19.87
N LEU A 79 8.92 -8.42 19.17
CA LEU A 79 9.01 -9.58 18.29
C LEU A 79 8.79 -10.91 19.02
N LYS A 80 9.43 -11.07 20.21
CA LYS A 80 9.33 -12.29 21.03
C LYS A 80 7.99 -12.43 21.79
N THR A 81 7.17 -11.41 21.81
CA THR A 81 5.90 -11.37 22.55
C THR A 81 4.70 -11.27 21.58
N LYS A 82 4.36 -10.05 21.17
CA LYS A 82 3.25 -9.80 20.23
C LYS A 82 3.58 -10.31 18.81
N GLY A 83 4.82 -10.16 18.37
CA GLY A 83 5.26 -10.56 17.01
C GLY A 83 5.03 -12.04 16.73
N ILE A 84 5.41 -12.94 17.67
CA ILE A 84 5.15 -14.38 17.53
C ILE A 84 3.65 -14.65 17.35
N LYS A 85 2.80 -14.01 18.16
CA LYS A 85 1.34 -14.24 18.12
C LYS A 85 0.74 -13.77 16.78
N ILE A 86 1.19 -12.64 16.26
CA ILE A 86 0.76 -12.10 14.97
C ILE A 86 1.20 -13.03 13.82
N ILE A 87 2.46 -13.46 13.81
CA ILE A 87 2.98 -14.36 12.77
C ILE A 87 2.27 -15.72 12.83
N ASN A 88 2.09 -16.31 14.02
CA ASN A 88 1.36 -17.55 14.18
C ASN A 88 -0.10 -17.44 13.69
N SER A 89 -0.75 -16.30 13.90
CA SER A 89 -2.11 -16.10 13.40
C SER A 89 -2.19 -16.14 11.87
N LEU A 90 -1.19 -15.57 11.16
CA LEU A 90 -1.09 -15.69 9.71
C LEU A 90 -0.84 -17.14 9.27
N GLN A 91 0.08 -17.84 9.94
CA GLN A 91 0.38 -19.26 9.64
C GLN A 91 -0.86 -20.14 9.83
N ASN A 92 -1.65 -19.92 10.89
CA ASN A 92 -2.89 -20.64 11.14
C ASN A 92 -3.94 -20.41 10.04
N LEU A 93 -3.87 -19.30 9.30
CA LEU A 93 -4.68 -19.03 8.12
C LEU A 93 -4.07 -19.60 6.82
N GLY A 94 -2.95 -20.33 6.92
CA GLY A 94 -2.26 -20.94 5.79
C GLY A 94 -1.34 -19.99 5.05
N CYS A 95 -0.88 -18.90 5.67
CA CYS A 95 0.07 -17.97 5.05
C CYS A 95 1.51 -18.47 5.19
N GLU A 96 2.23 -18.58 4.08
CA GLU A 96 3.68 -18.83 4.06
C GLU A 96 4.41 -17.57 4.53
N ILE A 97 5.29 -17.73 5.51
CA ILE A 97 6.10 -16.63 6.07
C ILE A 97 7.51 -16.70 5.52
N ILE A 98 7.94 -15.60 4.88
CA ILE A 98 9.33 -15.41 4.40
C ILE A 98 9.97 -14.38 5.33
N ALA A 99 10.93 -14.81 6.15
CA ALA A 99 11.38 -14.06 7.31
C ALA A 99 12.82 -13.55 7.17
N ASP A 100 13.10 -12.35 7.67
CA ASP A 100 14.47 -11.91 7.89
C ASP A 100 15.17 -12.77 8.95
N GLN A 101 16.50 -12.57 9.11
CA GLN A 101 17.29 -13.35 10.04
C GLN A 101 16.85 -13.18 11.50
N LYS A 102 16.43 -11.96 11.91
CA LYS A 102 15.99 -11.69 13.29
C LYS A 102 14.69 -12.42 13.61
N VAL A 103 13.71 -12.32 12.72
CA VAL A 103 12.44 -13.03 12.85
C VAL A 103 12.69 -14.54 12.84
N ASN A 104 13.49 -15.04 11.92
CA ASN A 104 13.73 -16.47 11.74
C ASN A 104 14.42 -17.09 12.98
N ARG A 105 15.35 -16.38 13.63
CA ARG A 105 15.96 -16.81 14.91
C ARG A 105 14.92 -17.03 16.01
N VAL A 106 13.91 -16.16 16.11
CA VAL A 106 12.83 -16.30 17.10
C VAL A 106 12.00 -17.56 16.85
N PHE A 107 11.86 -17.95 15.57
CA PHE A 107 11.21 -19.18 15.14
C PHE A 107 12.14 -20.38 15.01
N LYS A 108 13.33 -20.32 15.65
CA LYS A 108 14.34 -21.41 15.64
C LYS A 108 14.76 -21.82 14.22
N ASN A 109 14.84 -20.86 13.30
CA ASN A 109 15.19 -21.02 11.89
C ASN A 109 14.27 -22.00 11.11
N LYS A 110 13.00 -22.09 11.51
CA LYS A 110 12.01 -22.94 10.84
C LYS A 110 11.23 -22.24 9.73
N LEU A 111 11.40 -20.92 9.58
CA LEU A 111 10.76 -20.14 8.52
C LEU A 111 11.65 -20.07 7.29
N LYS A 112 11.06 -19.81 6.13
CA LYS A 112 11.81 -19.56 4.91
C LYS A 112 12.60 -18.25 5.02
N ALA A 113 13.87 -18.28 4.71
CA ALA A 113 14.73 -17.10 4.77
C ALA A 113 14.43 -16.12 3.64
N ALA A 114 14.23 -14.85 3.99
CA ALA A 114 14.01 -13.78 3.03
C ALA A 114 15.31 -13.45 2.26
N LYS A 115 15.17 -13.21 0.98
CA LYS A 115 16.22 -12.69 0.07
C LYS A 115 15.89 -11.22 -0.25
N LEU A 116 16.88 -10.49 -0.75
CA LEU A 116 16.70 -9.07 -1.09
C LEU A 116 15.48 -8.82 -2.01
N LYS A 117 15.29 -9.68 -3.00
CA LYS A 117 14.17 -9.59 -3.94
C LYS A 117 12.78 -9.74 -3.30
N ASP A 118 12.71 -10.43 -2.16
CA ASP A 118 11.42 -10.68 -1.51
C ASP A 118 10.79 -9.38 -0.97
N TRP A 119 11.63 -8.38 -0.65
CA TRP A 119 11.16 -7.06 -0.22
C TRP A 119 10.50 -6.24 -1.34
N SER A 120 10.81 -6.57 -2.60
CA SER A 120 10.24 -5.93 -3.79
C SER A 120 9.37 -6.90 -4.61
N THR A 121 8.74 -7.87 -3.95
CA THR A 121 7.91 -8.88 -4.62
C THR A 121 6.46 -8.71 -4.23
N GLU A 122 5.60 -8.50 -5.21
CA GLU A 122 4.15 -8.64 -5.09
C GLU A 122 3.80 -10.11 -5.30
N TYR A 123 3.45 -10.82 -4.21
CA TYR A 123 3.18 -12.25 -4.26
C TYR A 123 1.82 -12.59 -4.85
N LEU A 124 0.80 -11.77 -4.55
CA LEU A 124 -0.60 -12.02 -4.91
C LEU A 124 -1.10 -13.42 -4.46
N ASP A 125 -0.51 -13.95 -3.39
CA ASP A 125 -0.71 -15.31 -2.89
C ASP A 125 -0.74 -15.29 -1.35
N LYS A 126 -1.06 -16.43 -0.73
CA LYS A 126 -0.98 -16.67 0.73
C LYS A 126 0.48 -16.71 1.20
N LYS A 127 1.18 -15.62 0.97
CA LYS A 127 2.62 -15.48 1.22
C LYS A 127 2.94 -14.04 1.62
N ILE A 128 3.78 -13.85 2.63
CA ILE A 128 4.17 -12.53 3.12
C ILE A 128 5.61 -12.49 3.58
N SER A 129 6.32 -11.41 3.27
CA SER A 129 7.65 -11.13 3.81
C SER A 129 7.53 -10.51 5.20
N VAL A 130 8.36 -10.92 6.16
CA VAL A 130 8.34 -10.40 7.52
C VAL A 130 9.73 -9.93 7.95
N ARG A 131 9.84 -8.69 8.39
CA ARG A 131 11.09 -8.06 8.84
C ARG A 131 10.96 -7.43 10.22
N ALA A 132 11.95 -7.64 11.07
CA ALA A 132 12.10 -6.92 12.33
C ALA A 132 12.83 -5.59 12.11
N VAL A 133 12.25 -4.49 12.60
CA VAL A 133 12.79 -3.13 12.49
C VAL A 133 12.99 -2.52 13.87
N LYS A 134 14.00 -1.65 14.02
CA LYS A 134 14.36 -1.04 15.32
C LYS A 134 13.36 0.01 15.78
N ASN A 135 12.77 0.75 14.86
CA ASN A 135 11.87 1.87 15.13
C ASN A 135 11.02 2.22 13.88
N VAL A 136 10.18 3.22 14.01
CA VAL A 136 9.33 3.73 12.93
C VAL A 136 10.15 4.27 11.75
N ASP A 137 11.29 4.88 12.00
CA ASP A 137 12.12 5.46 10.93
C ASP A 137 12.76 4.37 10.05
N GLU A 138 13.18 3.24 10.65
CA GLU A 138 13.64 2.09 9.86
C GLU A 138 12.48 1.47 9.05
N ALA A 139 11.25 1.45 9.60
CA ALA A 139 10.08 1.00 8.87
C ALA A 139 9.78 1.93 7.68
N ILE A 140 9.78 3.24 7.89
CA ILE A 140 9.58 4.26 6.84
C ILE A 140 10.64 4.10 5.76
N ASN A 141 11.92 4.00 6.13
CA ASN A 141 13.02 3.81 5.17
C ASN A 141 12.86 2.51 4.36
N HIS A 142 12.38 1.43 4.99
CA HIS A 142 12.08 0.20 4.26
C HIS A 142 10.99 0.41 3.22
N ILE A 143 9.88 1.05 3.60
CA ILE A 143 8.75 1.36 2.70
C ILE A 143 9.22 2.25 1.53
N LEU A 144 10.00 3.29 1.80
CA LEU A 144 10.51 4.19 0.77
C LEU A 144 11.42 3.50 -0.23
N ASN A 145 12.20 2.48 0.20
CA ASN A 145 13.14 1.77 -0.66
C ASN A 145 12.49 0.62 -1.44
N PHE A 146 11.47 -0.04 -0.92
CA PHE A 146 10.93 -1.28 -1.48
C PHE A 146 9.45 -1.18 -1.86
N GLY A 147 8.72 -0.18 -1.36
CA GLY A 147 7.31 0.03 -1.66
C GLY A 147 7.08 0.63 -3.05
N THR A 148 5.84 0.54 -3.51
CA THR A 148 5.39 1.03 -4.81
C THR A 148 4.51 2.27 -4.70
N MET A 149 4.48 2.92 -3.54
CA MET A 149 3.63 4.09 -3.23
C MET A 149 2.13 3.78 -3.34
N HIS A 150 1.73 2.54 -3.14
CA HIS A 150 0.33 2.13 -3.21
C HIS A 150 -0.38 2.40 -1.87
N THR A 151 -0.29 1.50 -0.92
CA THR A 151 -0.98 1.60 0.38
C THR A 151 -0.10 1.06 1.50
N ASP A 152 0.14 1.87 2.53
CA ASP A 152 0.94 1.45 3.68
C ASP A 152 0.23 1.81 4.99
N CYS A 153 0.39 0.96 6.00
CA CYS A 153 -0.30 1.07 7.28
C CYS A 153 0.67 1.02 8.45
N ILE A 154 0.41 1.81 9.47
CA ILE A 154 0.98 1.67 10.81
C ILE A 154 -0.09 1.20 11.81
N ILE A 155 0.28 0.28 12.69
CA ILE A 155 -0.53 -0.13 13.84
C ILE A 155 0.16 0.33 15.11
N THR A 156 -0.42 1.29 15.81
CA THR A 156 0.10 1.86 17.07
C THR A 156 -0.98 2.59 17.83
N GLU A 157 -0.86 2.64 19.16
CA GLU A 157 -1.67 3.51 20.02
C GLU A 157 -0.95 4.82 20.35
N ASP A 158 0.26 5.03 19.82
CA ASP A 158 1.02 6.27 20.00
C ASP A 158 0.73 7.27 18.89
N ALA A 159 -0.01 8.32 19.22
CA ALA A 159 -0.43 9.35 18.26
C ALA A 159 0.76 10.06 17.59
N LYS A 160 1.86 10.30 18.32
CA LYS A 160 3.05 10.95 17.78
C LYS A 160 3.76 10.07 16.76
N THR A 161 3.92 8.78 17.05
CA THR A 161 4.51 7.81 16.13
C THR A 161 3.62 7.62 14.89
N ALA A 162 2.29 7.58 15.08
CA ALA A 162 1.35 7.51 13.97
C ALA A 162 1.42 8.75 13.07
N GLN A 163 1.56 9.94 13.66
CA GLN A 163 1.65 11.17 12.88
C GLN A 163 2.96 11.22 12.08
N ASN A 164 4.11 10.91 12.72
CA ASN A 164 5.40 10.80 12.02
C ASN A 164 5.33 9.85 10.82
N PHE A 165 4.71 8.68 10.99
CA PHE A 165 4.54 7.72 9.89
C PHE A 165 3.70 8.31 8.75
N LYS A 166 2.54 8.92 9.07
CA LYS A 166 1.64 9.52 8.08
C LYS A 166 2.28 10.66 7.29
N ASP A 167 3.11 11.47 7.94
CA ASP A 167 3.77 12.61 7.32
C ASP A 167 4.98 12.19 6.44
N SER A 168 5.62 11.08 6.81
CA SER A 168 6.87 10.65 6.18
C SER A 168 6.67 9.63 5.06
N VAL A 169 5.61 8.81 5.11
CA VAL A 169 5.31 7.81 4.07
C VAL A 169 4.56 8.49 2.93
N ASN A 170 5.14 8.45 1.73
CA ASN A 170 4.59 9.11 0.55
C ASN A 170 3.79 8.15 -0.36
N SER A 171 3.03 7.24 0.24
CA SER A 171 2.13 6.36 -0.50
C SER A 171 0.81 7.05 -0.84
N SER A 172 0.12 6.56 -1.86
CA SER A 172 -1.17 7.12 -2.30
C SER A 172 -2.21 7.05 -1.19
N ILE A 173 -2.10 6.00 -0.36
CA ILE A 173 -2.98 5.78 0.79
C ILE A 173 -2.10 5.43 1.99
N VAL A 174 -2.19 6.22 3.06
CA VAL A 174 -1.47 5.96 4.32
C VAL A 174 -2.50 5.77 5.43
N MET A 175 -2.41 4.63 6.10
CA MET A 175 -3.40 4.20 7.07
C MET A 175 -2.84 4.11 8.49
N HIS A 176 -3.69 4.37 9.46
CA HIS A 176 -3.43 4.17 10.87
C HIS A 176 -4.49 3.24 11.46
N ASN A 177 -4.07 2.10 12.02
CA ASN A 177 -4.95 1.11 12.63
C ASN A 177 -6.08 0.58 11.71
N ALA A 178 -5.84 0.54 10.40
CA ALA A 178 -6.81 0.06 9.42
C ALA A 178 -6.13 -0.93 8.45
N SER A 179 -6.93 -1.86 7.93
CA SER A 179 -6.44 -2.82 6.93
C SER A 179 -6.06 -2.12 5.62
N THR A 180 -4.95 -2.52 5.00
CA THR A 180 -4.58 -2.02 3.67
C THR A 180 -5.64 -2.34 2.61
N GLN A 181 -6.47 -3.35 2.83
CA GLN A 181 -7.59 -3.70 1.96
C GLN A 181 -8.85 -2.84 2.17
N PHE A 182 -8.81 -1.89 3.10
CA PHE A 182 -9.81 -0.82 3.19
C PHE A 182 -9.57 0.27 2.13
N ALA A 183 -8.44 0.23 1.43
CA ALA A 183 -8.10 1.06 0.29
C ALA A 183 -8.96 0.69 -0.93
N ASP A 184 -10.15 1.24 -0.98
CA ASP A 184 -11.18 0.97 -1.98
C ASP A 184 -12.08 2.18 -2.15
N GLY A 185 -12.40 2.54 -3.39
CA GLY A 185 -13.25 3.71 -3.68
C GLY A 185 -14.67 3.58 -3.13
N GLY A 186 -15.20 2.36 -3.04
CA GLY A 186 -16.49 2.09 -2.40
C GLY A 186 -16.44 2.36 -0.89
N GLU A 187 -15.41 1.86 -0.19
CA GLU A 187 -15.17 2.09 1.23
C GLU A 187 -14.92 3.58 1.54
N PHE A 188 -14.31 4.33 0.62
CA PHE A 188 -14.06 5.77 0.75
C PHE A 188 -15.28 6.63 0.38
N GLY A 189 -16.39 6.02 -0.01
CA GLY A 189 -17.62 6.74 -0.35
C GLY A 189 -17.63 7.37 -1.75
N PHE A 190 -16.75 6.92 -2.66
CA PHE A 190 -16.72 7.42 -4.05
C PHE A 190 -17.76 6.76 -4.96
N GLY A 191 -18.58 5.85 -4.42
CA GLY A 191 -19.58 5.07 -5.15
C GLY A 191 -19.00 3.91 -5.95
N GLY A 192 -17.91 4.12 -6.67
CA GLY A 192 -17.20 3.12 -7.43
C GLY A 192 -15.76 3.49 -7.66
N GLU A 193 -14.98 2.54 -8.16
CA GLU A 193 -13.55 2.71 -8.45
C GLU A 193 -13.19 2.04 -9.76
N ILE A 194 -12.52 2.78 -10.65
CA ILE A 194 -11.94 2.20 -11.86
C ILE A 194 -10.57 1.58 -11.60
N GLY A 195 -9.91 1.99 -10.53
CA GLY A 195 -8.62 1.48 -10.06
C GLY A 195 -7.93 2.44 -9.11
N ILE A 196 -6.77 2.05 -8.60
CA ILE A 196 -5.93 2.88 -7.72
C ILE A 196 -4.74 3.42 -8.52
N SER A 197 -4.49 4.72 -8.42
CA SER A 197 -3.36 5.38 -9.06
C SER A 197 -2.26 5.66 -8.06
N THR A 198 -1.01 5.33 -8.41
CA THR A 198 0.20 5.69 -7.66
C THR A 198 0.94 6.88 -8.26
N ASN A 199 0.33 7.57 -9.22
CA ASN A 199 0.91 8.75 -9.85
C ASN A 199 1.20 9.85 -8.80
N LYS A 200 2.25 10.64 -9.03
CA LYS A 200 2.54 11.81 -8.19
C LYS A 200 1.57 12.96 -8.43
N LEU A 201 1.14 13.12 -9.68
CA LEU A 201 0.12 14.11 -10.09
C LEU A 201 -1.27 13.48 -10.05
N PRO A 202 -2.33 14.27 -9.80
CA PRO A 202 -3.71 13.79 -9.81
C PRO A 202 -4.10 13.13 -11.14
N PRO A 203 -4.98 12.12 -11.07
CA PRO A 203 -5.54 11.54 -9.86
C PRO A 203 -4.56 10.62 -9.15
N ARG A 204 -4.64 10.55 -7.82
CA ARG A 204 -3.83 9.71 -6.95
C ARG A 204 -4.70 9.02 -5.90
N GLY A 205 -4.42 7.76 -5.59
CA GLY A 205 -5.29 6.92 -4.77
C GLY A 205 -6.42 6.30 -5.57
N PRO A 206 -7.55 5.94 -4.93
CA PRO A 206 -8.72 5.40 -5.61
C PRO A 206 -9.29 6.41 -6.62
N VAL A 207 -9.55 5.94 -7.83
CA VAL A 207 -10.02 6.76 -8.96
C VAL A 207 -11.49 6.45 -9.22
N GLY A 208 -12.37 7.32 -8.76
CA GLY A 208 -13.81 7.30 -9.01
C GLY A 208 -14.24 8.34 -10.04
N ILE A 209 -15.53 8.60 -10.13
CA ILE A 209 -16.12 9.52 -11.11
C ILE A 209 -15.52 10.93 -10.99
N ASN A 210 -15.39 11.47 -9.79
CA ASN A 210 -14.89 12.82 -9.57
C ASN A 210 -13.44 12.99 -10.02
N GLN A 211 -12.61 11.93 -9.90
CA GLN A 211 -11.21 11.94 -10.31
C GLN A 211 -11.02 11.81 -11.83
N LEU A 212 -12.06 11.37 -12.54
CA LEU A 212 -12.09 11.23 -14.01
C LEU A 212 -12.70 12.45 -14.70
N THR A 213 -13.20 13.42 -13.93
CA THR A 213 -13.82 14.63 -14.47
C THR A 213 -12.95 15.84 -14.26
N SER A 214 -13.18 16.90 -15.04
CA SER A 214 -12.55 18.20 -14.92
C SER A 214 -13.62 19.28 -14.86
N TYR A 215 -13.22 20.51 -14.61
CA TYR A 215 -14.10 21.66 -14.51
C TYR A 215 -13.59 22.81 -15.38
N LYS A 216 -14.50 23.71 -15.73
CA LYS A 216 -14.17 25.00 -16.36
C LYS A 216 -14.72 26.14 -15.52
N TYR A 217 -14.03 27.25 -15.52
CA TYR A 217 -14.53 28.48 -14.92
C TYR A 217 -15.41 29.20 -15.93
N ILE A 218 -16.59 29.67 -15.50
CA ILE A 218 -17.48 30.51 -16.29
C ILE A 218 -17.57 31.85 -15.56
N VAL A 219 -17.10 32.89 -16.21
CA VAL A 219 -17.16 34.27 -15.67
C VAL A 219 -18.14 35.07 -16.47
N VAL A 220 -19.16 35.58 -15.79
CA VAL A 220 -20.20 36.48 -16.38
C VAL A 220 -20.00 37.87 -15.78
N GLY A 221 -19.44 38.77 -16.55
CA GLY A 221 -19.17 40.15 -16.12
C GLY A 221 -20.11 41.16 -16.78
N LYS A 222 -20.18 42.37 -16.19
CA LYS A 222 -20.87 43.55 -16.75
C LYS A 222 -19.85 44.65 -17.07
N GLY A 223 -18.81 44.31 -17.86
CA GLY A 223 -17.68 45.20 -18.13
C GLY A 223 -16.56 45.14 -17.09
N THR A 224 -16.42 43.97 -16.40
CA THR A 224 -15.36 43.72 -15.41
C THR A 224 -14.01 43.74 -16.08
N VAL A 225 -13.12 44.59 -15.59
CA VAL A 225 -11.71 44.71 -16.07
C VAL A 225 -10.73 44.51 -14.93
N ARG A 226 -9.50 44.21 -15.24
CA ARG A 226 -8.40 44.19 -14.27
C ARG A 226 -7.79 45.60 -14.22
N SER A 227 -7.60 46.15 -13.00
CA SER A 227 -6.81 47.36 -12.73
C SER A 227 -5.33 47.10 -12.89
#